data_f50bf45a8a9ae9e67883bef718df0472
#
_entry.id   f50bf45a8a9ae9e67883bef718df0472
#
_cell.length_a   1.000
_cell.length_b   1.000
_cell.length_c   1.000
_cell.angle_alpha   90.00
_cell.angle_beta   90.00
_cell.angle_gamma   90.00
#
_symmetry.space_group_name_H-M   'P 1'
#
loop_
_entity.id
_entity.type
_entity.pdbx_description
1 polymer ?
#
loop_
_entity_poly.entity_id
_entity_poly.type
_entity_poly.pdbx_seq_one_letter_code
_entity_poly.pdbx_strand_id
1 'polypeptide(L)'
;MNSRTKIIGSMCIIGTTVCYGLIPSLSFLSFDAGVATETLLFNKFFYAAVLMWAYIFIKKIPFRMDAGAAKMMLVISVSYIGVATTLYISFNYISGSLATIVSFTFPAMVIAIEMITGMEPVRIMKIAAVILSLLGLALIVWTPDIKGNITGIFFAFLTAVCYVGYIMGLASKRMKKENSIAVAGYVLLSSAVFNCIRCALSGEPMFAAGKVQIIYMFLLAVICAFTAILLYCIGVRMIGPGNAAIINTFEPVLACIFGYFIIGDVLTRNMITGGIFVVAAVFIANLPSKGIGLKPGA
;
A
#
# COMPACT_ATOMS: atom_id res chain seq x y z
N MET A 1 -23.93 -0.69 -8.04
CA MET A 1 -23.24 -1.30 -6.90
C MET A 1 -24.08 -1.09 -5.65
N ASN A 2 -24.39 -2.14 -4.89
CA ASN A 2 -25.23 -2.06 -3.70
C ASN A 2 -24.53 -1.22 -2.62
N SER A 3 -25.29 -0.40 -1.86
CA SER A 3 -24.78 0.47 -0.78
C SER A 3 -23.96 -0.34 0.26
N ARG A 4 -24.43 -1.53 0.61
CA ARG A 4 -23.75 -2.45 1.54
C ARG A 4 -22.36 -2.87 1.05
N THR A 5 -22.22 -3.16 -0.26
CA THR A 5 -20.92 -3.53 -0.87
C THR A 5 -19.92 -2.38 -0.80
N LYS A 6 -20.39 -1.13 -1.04
CA LYS A 6 -19.54 0.06 -0.91
C LYS A 6 -19.02 0.24 0.50
N ILE A 7 -19.91 0.16 1.49
CA ILE A 7 -19.54 0.33 2.90
C ILE A 7 -18.50 -0.72 3.32
N ILE A 8 -18.75 -2.00 3.04
CA ILE A 8 -17.81 -3.08 3.41
C ILE A 8 -16.45 -2.87 2.72
N GLY A 9 -16.45 -2.58 1.41
CA GLY A 9 -15.20 -2.33 0.68
C GLY A 9 -14.42 -1.13 1.21
N SER A 10 -15.11 -0.03 1.54
CA SER A 10 -14.46 1.13 2.16
C SER A 10 -13.90 0.81 3.54
N MET A 11 -14.62 0.04 4.37
CA MET A 11 -14.13 -0.41 5.68
C MET A 11 -12.88 -1.30 5.55
N CYS A 12 -12.85 -2.18 4.53
CA CYS A 12 -11.66 -2.97 4.25
C CYS A 12 -10.45 -2.08 3.92
N ILE A 13 -10.62 -1.08 3.06
CA ILE A 13 -9.51 -0.17 2.73
C ILE A 13 -9.11 0.69 3.93
N ILE A 14 -10.05 1.20 4.73
CA ILE A 14 -9.73 1.93 5.97
C ILE A 14 -8.93 1.02 6.91
N GLY A 15 -9.35 -0.23 7.10
CA GLY A 15 -8.60 -1.21 7.90
C GLY A 15 -7.19 -1.44 7.37
N THR A 16 -7.04 -1.56 6.04
CA THR A 16 -5.71 -1.65 5.40
C THR A 16 -4.86 -0.42 5.69
N THR A 17 -5.44 0.78 5.55
CA THR A 17 -4.75 2.06 5.76
C THR A 17 -4.25 2.18 7.20
N VAL A 18 -5.05 1.74 8.18
CA VAL A 18 -4.62 1.65 9.60
C VAL A 18 -3.44 0.69 9.75
N CYS A 19 -3.54 -0.50 9.16
CA CYS A 19 -2.46 -1.50 9.22
C CYS A 19 -1.17 -0.99 8.55
N TYR A 20 -1.26 -0.31 7.41
CA TYR A 20 -0.09 0.22 6.72
C TYR A 20 0.52 1.42 7.45
N GLY A 21 -0.30 2.27 8.07
CA GLY A 21 0.19 3.36 8.90
C GLY A 21 1.07 2.93 10.07
N LEU A 22 0.93 1.67 10.54
CA LEU A 22 1.79 1.09 11.57
C LEU A 22 3.15 0.62 11.05
N ILE A 23 3.34 0.47 9.73
CA ILE A 23 4.58 -0.07 9.14
C ILE A 23 5.81 0.73 9.58
N PRO A 24 5.86 2.07 9.45
CA PRO A 24 7.06 2.83 9.83
C PRO A 24 7.44 2.62 11.29
N SER A 25 6.47 2.73 12.20
CA SER A 25 6.71 2.61 13.64
C SER A 25 7.22 1.21 14.03
N LEU A 26 6.58 0.15 13.55
CA LEU A 26 7.03 -1.22 13.84
C LEU A 26 8.36 -1.56 13.15
N SER A 27 8.62 -1.00 11.97
CA SER A 27 9.91 -1.17 11.29
C SER A 27 11.03 -0.47 12.05
N PHE A 28 10.81 0.76 12.52
CA PHE A 28 11.76 1.49 13.35
C PHE A 28 12.12 0.71 14.62
N LEU A 29 11.11 0.24 15.36
CA LEU A 29 11.33 -0.60 16.53
C LEU A 29 12.12 -1.88 16.22
N SER A 30 11.93 -2.45 15.03
CA SER A 30 12.71 -3.62 14.58
C SER A 30 14.16 -3.26 14.28
N PHE A 31 14.40 -2.12 13.63
CA PHE A 31 15.77 -1.63 13.33
C PHE A 31 16.51 -1.24 14.60
N ASP A 32 15.84 -0.57 15.54
CA ASP A 32 16.41 -0.24 16.85
C ASP A 32 16.77 -1.49 17.66
N ALA A 33 16.02 -2.58 17.48
CA ALA A 33 16.35 -3.89 18.03
C ALA A 33 17.48 -4.63 17.26
N GLY A 34 18.09 -4.01 16.24
CA GLY A 34 19.21 -4.56 15.47
C GLY A 34 18.81 -5.53 14.35
N VAL A 35 17.60 -5.45 13.81
CA VAL A 35 17.16 -6.27 12.66
C VAL A 35 17.55 -5.58 11.36
N ALA A 36 18.27 -6.29 10.47
CA ALA A 36 18.57 -5.80 9.12
C ALA A 36 17.31 -5.72 8.25
N THR A 37 17.30 -4.83 7.27
CA THR A 37 16.14 -4.60 6.37
C THR A 37 15.74 -5.88 5.62
N GLU A 38 16.71 -6.64 5.12
CA GLU A 38 16.50 -7.88 4.38
C GLU A 38 15.85 -8.96 5.26
N THR A 39 16.36 -9.13 6.48
CA THR A 39 15.82 -10.02 7.50
C THR A 39 14.38 -9.63 7.85
N LEU A 40 14.13 -8.35 8.04
CA LEU A 40 12.79 -7.83 8.36
C LEU A 40 11.80 -8.13 7.24
N LEU A 41 12.13 -7.78 6.00
CA LEU A 41 11.24 -7.98 4.85
C LEU A 41 10.98 -9.47 4.60
N PHE A 42 12.02 -10.32 4.69
CA PHE A 42 11.85 -11.75 4.57
C PHE A 42 10.87 -12.28 5.62
N ASN A 43 11.12 -12.04 6.91
CA ASN A 43 10.28 -12.55 8.00
C ASN A 43 8.84 -12.02 7.94
N LYS A 44 8.68 -10.72 7.63
CA LYS A 44 7.35 -10.10 7.44
C LYS A 44 6.51 -10.87 6.42
N PHE A 45 7.08 -11.13 5.24
CA PHE A 45 6.34 -11.80 4.17
C PHE A 45 6.27 -13.31 4.37
N PHE A 46 7.30 -13.94 4.94
CA PHE A 46 7.33 -15.36 5.23
C PHE A 46 6.25 -15.77 6.23
N TYR A 47 6.20 -15.14 7.40
CA TYR A 47 5.17 -15.45 8.39
C TYR A 47 3.76 -15.14 7.88
N ALA A 48 3.59 -14.04 7.17
CA ALA A 48 2.30 -13.71 6.57
C ALA A 48 1.87 -14.72 5.50
N ALA A 49 2.79 -15.21 4.66
CA ALA A 49 2.51 -16.24 3.66
C ALA A 49 2.14 -17.57 4.32
N VAL A 50 2.89 -17.99 5.34
CA VAL A 50 2.60 -19.22 6.08
C VAL A 50 1.19 -19.17 6.69
N LEU A 51 0.84 -18.08 7.36
CA LEU A 51 -0.49 -17.88 7.96
C LEU A 51 -1.59 -17.88 6.89
N MET A 52 -1.37 -17.19 5.77
CA MET A 52 -2.37 -17.11 4.71
C MET A 52 -2.61 -18.46 4.05
N TRP A 53 -1.55 -19.18 3.73
CA TRP A 53 -1.67 -20.51 3.11
C TRP A 53 -2.23 -21.54 4.08
N ALA A 54 -1.86 -21.50 5.37
CA ALA A 54 -2.50 -22.31 6.40
C ALA A 54 -4.01 -22.04 6.45
N TYR A 55 -4.43 -20.77 6.43
CA TYR A 55 -5.83 -20.39 6.39
C TYR A 55 -6.54 -20.91 5.13
N ILE A 56 -5.91 -20.77 3.93
CA ILE A 56 -6.44 -21.28 2.66
C ILE A 56 -6.68 -22.78 2.73
N PHE A 57 -5.71 -23.57 3.23
CA PHE A 57 -5.83 -25.02 3.32
C PHE A 57 -6.86 -25.46 4.36
N ILE A 58 -6.87 -24.86 5.56
CA ILE A 58 -7.84 -25.18 6.63
C ILE A 58 -9.27 -24.89 6.15
N LYS A 59 -9.50 -23.77 5.49
CA LYS A 59 -10.82 -23.36 5.00
C LYS A 59 -11.17 -23.96 3.63
N LYS A 60 -10.28 -24.76 3.04
CA LYS A 60 -10.45 -25.40 1.70
C LYS A 60 -10.84 -24.38 0.63
N ILE A 61 -10.21 -23.19 0.66
CA ILE A 61 -10.48 -22.11 -0.27
C ILE A 61 -9.93 -22.50 -1.66
N PRO A 62 -10.69 -22.34 -2.75
CA PRO A 62 -10.21 -22.61 -4.09
C PRO A 62 -9.11 -21.61 -4.44
N PHE A 63 -7.94 -22.11 -4.81
CA PHE A 63 -6.76 -21.30 -5.15
C PHE A 63 -6.23 -21.55 -6.56
N ARG A 64 -6.81 -22.53 -7.30
CA ARG A 64 -6.43 -22.78 -8.69
C ARG A 64 -6.91 -21.63 -9.57
N MET A 65 -6.02 -21.12 -10.40
CA MET A 65 -6.26 -20.04 -11.35
C MET A 65 -6.13 -20.55 -12.78
N ASP A 66 -6.90 -19.99 -13.71
CA ASP A 66 -6.65 -20.25 -15.12
C ASP A 66 -5.35 -19.60 -15.61
N ALA A 67 -4.86 -19.98 -16.78
CA ALA A 67 -3.60 -19.45 -17.32
C ALA A 67 -3.62 -17.93 -17.54
N GLY A 68 -4.81 -17.36 -17.81
CA GLY A 68 -4.98 -15.92 -17.99
C GLY A 68 -4.91 -15.18 -16.65
N ALA A 69 -5.53 -15.72 -15.60
CA ALA A 69 -5.45 -15.20 -14.24
C ALA A 69 -4.03 -15.35 -13.67
N ALA A 70 -3.36 -16.49 -13.94
CA ALA A 70 -1.99 -16.70 -13.50
C ALA A 70 -1.01 -15.68 -14.10
N LYS A 71 -1.14 -15.33 -15.39
CA LYS A 71 -0.34 -14.25 -16.00
C LYS A 71 -0.59 -12.89 -15.33
N MET A 72 -1.85 -12.57 -15.02
CA MET A 72 -2.17 -11.33 -14.32
C MET A 72 -1.65 -11.36 -12.88
N MET A 73 -1.71 -12.52 -12.21
CA MET A 73 -1.16 -12.70 -10.88
C MET A 73 0.36 -12.45 -10.84
N LEU A 74 1.09 -12.87 -11.88
CA LEU A 74 2.50 -12.56 -12.01
C LEU A 74 2.75 -11.04 -12.06
N VAL A 75 1.96 -10.30 -12.86
CA VAL A 75 2.05 -8.83 -12.94
C VAL A 75 1.78 -8.20 -11.56
N ILE A 76 0.73 -8.66 -10.87
CA ILE A 76 0.37 -8.17 -9.53
C ILE A 76 1.51 -8.44 -8.53
N SER A 77 2.07 -9.65 -8.53
CA SER A 77 3.16 -10.05 -7.65
C SER A 77 4.43 -9.24 -7.90
N VAL A 78 4.86 -9.12 -9.15
CA VAL A 78 6.04 -8.32 -9.52
C VAL A 78 5.85 -6.85 -9.14
N SER A 79 4.65 -6.31 -9.40
CA SER A 79 4.32 -4.93 -9.00
C SER A 79 4.39 -4.74 -7.49
N TYR A 80 3.82 -5.64 -6.70
CA TYR A 80 3.85 -5.53 -5.25
C TYR A 80 5.26 -5.70 -4.65
N ILE A 81 6.05 -6.63 -5.18
CA ILE A 81 7.47 -6.76 -4.84
C ILE A 81 8.22 -5.48 -5.18
N GLY A 82 7.93 -4.90 -6.35
CA GLY A 82 8.48 -3.62 -6.78
C GLY A 82 8.19 -2.50 -5.79
N VAL A 83 6.93 -2.38 -5.31
CA VAL A 83 6.54 -1.37 -4.30
C VAL A 83 7.45 -1.44 -3.08
N ALA A 84 7.58 -2.61 -2.46
CA ALA A 84 8.39 -2.74 -1.26
C ALA A 84 9.88 -2.47 -1.55
N THR A 85 10.42 -3.08 -2.60
CA THR A 85 11.85 -3.00 -2.92
C THR A 85 12.28 -1.58 -3.28
N THR A 86 11.55 -0.90 -4.17
CA THR A 86 11.94 0.43 -4.63
C THR A 86 11.77 1.48 -3.53
N LEU A 87 10.75 1.35 -2.67
CA LEU A 87 10.57 2.24 -1.53
C LEU A 87 11.75 2.14 -0.55
N TYR A 88 12.16 0.93 -0.18
CA TYR A 88 13.29 0.74 0.73
C TYR A 88 14.63 1.17 0.10
N ILE A 89 14.82 0.99 -1.21
CA ILE A 89 15.98 1.54 -1.92
C ILE A 89 15.96 3.08 -1.84
N SER A 90 14.80 3.73 -2.02
CA SER A 90 14.73 5.19 -1.98
C SER A 90 15.15 5.76 -0.60
N PHE A 91 14.88 5.06 0.49
CA PHE A 91 15.26 5.45 1.85
C PHE A 91 16.77 5.53 2.05
N ASN A 92 17.58 4.84 1.25
CA ASN A 92 19.04 4.96 1.30
C ASN A 92 19.57 6.29 0.72
N TYR A 93 18.75 7.02 -0.05
CA TYR A 93 19.16 8.22 -0.78
C TYR A 93 18.42 9.48 -0.34
N ILE A 94 17.20 9.36 0.15
CA ILE A 94 16.35 10.48 0.57
C ILE A 94 15.62 10.13 1.87
N SER A 95 15.16 11.15 2.59
CA SER A 95 14.36 10.91 3.80
C SER A 95 13.11 10.08 3.50
N GLY A 96 12.73 9.24 4.45
CA GLY A 96 11.51 8.42 4.34
C GLY A 96 10.27 9.26 4.05
N SER A 97 10.26 10.44 4.56
CA SER A 97 9.24 11.46 4.35
C SER A 97 9.16 11.91 2.88
N LEU A 98 10.27 12.31 2.26
CA LEU A 98 10.29 12.71 0.85
C LEU A 98 9.94 11.53 -0.06
N ALA A 99 10.46 10.34 0.24
CA ALA A 99 10.11 9.12 -0.47
C ALA A 99 8.60 8.84 -0.41
N THR A 100 7.99 9.04 0.75
CA THR A 100 6.53 8.90 0.93
C THR A 100 5.77 9.88 0.06
N ILE A 101 6.10 11.19 0.06
CA ILE A 101 5.42 12.17 -0.80
C ILE A 101 5.48 11.74 -2.26
N VAL A 102 6.67 11.43 -2.75
CA VAL A 102 6.85 11.08 -4.16
C VAL A 102 6.08 9.80 -4.51
N SER A 103 6.12 8.78 -3.66
CA SER A 103 5.37 7.53 -3.89
C SER A 103 3.86 7.72 -3.84
N PHE A 104 3.34 8.63 -3.00
CA PHE A 104 1.91 8.96 -2.95
C PHE A 104 1.41 9.81 -4.13
N THR A 105 2.18 9.94 -5.21
CA THR A 105 1.65 10.37 -6.52
C THR A 105 0.81 9.27 -7.19
N PHE A 106 0.88 8.01 -6.73
CA PHE A 106 0.12 6.89 -7.31
C PHE A 106 -1.40 7.11 -7.40
N PRO A 107 -2.10 7.81 -6.46
CA PRO A 107 -3.55 8.02 -6.60
C PRO A 107 -3.90 8.87 -7.81
N ALA A 108 -3.09 9.89 -8.11
CA ALA A 108 -3.27 10.70 -9.32
C ALA A 108 -3.09 9.86 -10.59
N MET A 109 -2.07 8.99 -10.60
CA MET A 109 -1.81 8.08 -11.73
C MET A 109 -2.94 7.05 -11.90
N VAL A 110 -3.46 6.47 -10.82
CA VAL A 110 -4.60 5.53 -10.86
C VAL A 110 -5.82 6.21 -11.46
N ILE A 111 -6.18 7.40 -10.99
CA ILE A 111 -7.32 8.16 -11.48
C ILE A 111 -7.14 8.52 -12.96
N ALA A 112 -5.95 8.97 -13.36
CA ALA A 112 -5.65 9.26 -14.77
C ALA A 112 -5.85 8.02 -15.65
N ILE A 113 -5.40 6.84 -15.22
CA ILE A 113 -5.58 5.59 -15.96
C ILE A 113 -7.05 5.17 -16.00
N GLU A 114 -7.80 5.29 -14.89
CA GLU A 114 -9.24 5.02 -14.88
C GLU A 114 -10.00 5.90 -15.89
N MET A 115 -9.59 7.17 -16.00
CA MET A 115 -10.16 8.11 -16.98
C MET A 115 -9.82 7.72 -18.42
N ILE A 116 -8.57 7.40 -18.72
CA ILE A 116 -8.11 7.03 -20.06
C ILE A 116 -8.74 5.70 -20.50
N THR A 117 -8.86 4.74 -19.59
CA THR A 117 -9.41 3.41 -19.88
C THR A 117 -10.95 3.35 -19.84
N GLY A 118 -11.63 4.44 -19.48
CA GLY A 118 -13.08 4.50 -19.36
C GLY A 118 -13.66 3.59 -18.25
N MET A 119 -12.85 3.19 -17.27
CA MET A 119 -13.31 2.32 -16.17
C MET A 119 -14.31 3.02 -15.26
N GLU A 120 -14.16 4.33 -15.07
CA GLU A 120 -15.10 5.19 -14.34
C GLU A 120 -15.25 6.56 -15.03
N PRO A 121 -16.45 7.19 -14.92
CA PRO A 121 -16.63 8.55 -15.43
C PRO A 121 -15.80 9.54 -14.64
N VAL A 122 -15.27 10.52 -15.35
CA VAL A 122 -14.51 11.62 -14.75
C VAL A 122 -15.40 12.42 -13.80
N ARG A 123 -14.97 12.55 -12.56
CA ARG A 123 -15.64 13.37 -11.55
C ARG A 123 -14.66 14.44 -11.07
N ILE A 124 -15.04 15.71 -11.21
CA ILE A 124 -14.20 16.84 -10.78
C ILE A 124 -13.85 16.75 -9.29
N MET A 125 -14.76 16.20 -8.47
CA MET A 125 -14.53 15.99 -7.04
C MET A 125 -13.39 15.00 -6.76
N LYS A 126 -13.22 13.95 -7.59
CA LYS A 126 -12.07 13.03 -7.45
C LYS A 126 -10.75 13.74 -7.78
N ILE A 127 -10.73 14.58 -8.81
CA ILE A 127 -9.55 15.36 -9.18
C ILE A 127 -9.20 16.34 -8.07
N ALA A 128 -10.18 17.09 -7.58
CA ALA A 128 -9.99 18.03 -6.48
C ALA A 128 -9.48 17.33 -5.20
N ALA A 129 -10.03 16.15 -4.88
CA ALA A 129 -9.60 15.35 -3.76
C ALA A 129 -8.14 14.89 -3.89
N VAL A 130 -7.71 14.47 -5.08
CA VAL A 130 -6.31 14.10 -5.33
C VAL A 130 -5.39 15.29 -5.14
N ILE A 131 -5.72 16.44 -5.74
CA ILE A 131 -4.90 17.66 -5.59
C ILE A 131 -4.80 18.05 -4.11
N LEU A 132 -5.94 18.05 -3.39
CA LEU A 132 -5.97 18.42 -1.99
C LEU A 132 -5.18 17.42 -1.11
N SER A 133 -5.26 16.13 -1.41
CA SER A 133 -4.48 15.11 -0.68
C SER A 133 -2.98 15.25 -0.93
N LEU A 134 -2.55 15.54 -2.17
CA LEU A 134 -1.14 15.78 -2.47
C LEU A 134 -0.61 17.05 -1.80
N LEU A 135 -1.40 18.13 -1.75
CA LEU A 135 -1.06 19.35 -1.02
C LEU A 135 -0.94 19.08 0.48
N GLY A 136 -1.89 18.34 1.06
CA GLY A 136 -1.84 17.93 2.46
C GLY A 136 -0.61 17.09 2.76
N LEU A 137 -0.30 16.14 1.91
CA LEU A 137 0.88 15.30 2.03
C LEU A 137 2.18 16.12 1.95
N ALA A 138 2.27 17.04 0.99
CA ALA A 138 3.39 17.96 0.88
C ALA A 138 3.60 18.79 2.16
N LEU A 139 2.50 19.25 2.78
CA LEU A 139 2.56 19.98 4.06
C LEU A 139 3.04 19.09 5.22
N ILE A 140 2.55 17.84 5.32
CA ILE A 140 2.97 16.88 6.37
C ILE A 140 4.50 16.74 6.38
N VAL A 141 5.09 16.76 5.21
CA VAL A 141 6.48 16.38 5.00
C VAL A 141 7.39 17.58 4.77
N TRP A 142 6.82 18.78 4.68
CA TRP A 142 7.60 19.98 4.46
C TRP A 142 8.64 20.17 5.58
N THR A 143 9.90 19.83 5.27
CA THR A 143 11.06 20.08 6.13
C THR A 143 12.07 20.94 5.38
N PRO A 144 12.78 21.88 6.08
CA PRO A 144 13.78 22.76 5.45
C PRO A 144 14.98 22.04 4.83
N ASP A 145 15.22 20.78 5.22
CA ASP A 145 16.41 19.99 4.85
C ASP A 145 16.22 19.07 3.65
N ILE A 146 15.35 19.41 2.70
CA ILE A 146 15.17 18.61 1.48
C ILE A 146 16.38 18.75 0.55
N LYS A 147 17.46 18.07 0.86
CA LYS A 147 18.52 17.75 -0.12
C LYS A 147 18.08 16.49 -0.89
N GLY A 148 17.32 16.72 -1.96
CA GLY A 148 16.81 15.61 -2.79
C GLY A 148 17.93 15.01 -3.66
N ASN A 149 18.27 13.75 -3.41
CA ASN A 149 19.06 12.97 -4.36
C ASN A 149 18.12 12.44 -5.46
N ILE A 150 18.47 12.74 -6.73
CA ILE A 150 17.65 12.37 -7.91
C ILE A 150 17.42 10.84 -7.99
N THR A 151 18.40 10.06 -7.57
CA THR A 151 18.30 8.59 -7.52
C THR A 151 17.21 8.14 -6.54
N GLY A 152 17.16 8.74 -5.36
CA GLY A 152 16.13 8.46 -4.37
C GLY A 152 14.74 8.86 -4.85
N ILE A 153 14.61 10.03 -5.48
CA ILE A 153 13.36 10.51 -6.09
C ILE A 153 12.90 9.56 -7.20
N PHE A 154 13.82 9.09 -8.05
CA PHE A 154 13.51 8.12 -9.10
C PHE A 154 12.96 6.81 -8.53
N PHE A 155 13.59 6.22 -7.51
CA PHE A 155 13.10 4.99 -6.89
C PHE A 155 11.76 5.20 -6.17
N ALA A 156 11.55 6.33 -5.52
CA ALA A 156 10.28 6.68 -4.90
C ALA A 156 9.15 6.83 -5.94
N PHE A 157 9.44 7.44 -7.11
CA PHE A 157 8.50 7.51 -8.22
C PHE A 157 8.22 6.13 -8.82
N LEU A 158 9.24 5.29 -8.95
CA LEU A 158 9.08 3.91 -9.41
C LEU A 158 8.19 3.10 -8.46
N THR A 159 8.24 3.39 -7.15
CA THR A 159 7.29 2.84 -6.17
C THR A 159 5.84 3.19 -6.54
N ALA A 160 5.57 4.45 -6.91
CA ALA A 160 4.23 4.86 -7.35
C ALA A 160 3.78 4.09 -8.59
N VAL A 161 4.65 3.94 -9.60
CA VAL A 161 4.36 3.16 -10.82
C VAL A 161 4.04 1.70 -10.48
N CYS A 162 4.85 1.08 -9.62
CA CYS A 162 4.62 -0.29 -9.16
C CYS A 162 3.28 -0.40 -8.40
N TYR A 163 2.94 0.59 -7.58
CA TYR A 163 1.67 0.62 -6.85
C TYR A 163 0.48 0.67 -7.81
N VAL A 164 0.57 1.48 -8.87
CA VAL A 164 -0.44 1.54 -9.92
C VAL A 164 -0.62 0.17 -10.59
N GLY A 165 0.47 -0.50 -10.95
CA GLY A 165 0.43 -1.85 -11.52
C GLY A 165 -0.26 -2.86 -10.61
N TYR A 166 0.04 -2.82 -9.31
CA TYR A 166 -0.59 -3.66 -8.29
C TYR A 166 -2.12 -3.41 -8.20
N ILE A 167 -2.53 -2.14 -8.03
CA ILE A 167 -3.93 -1.76 -7.84
C ILE A 167 -4.76 -2.05 -9.09
N MET A 168 -4.27 -1.66 -10.26
CA MET A 168 -4.96 -1.88 -11.53
C MET A 168 -5.02 -3.37 -11.89
N GLY A 169 -3.97 -4.12 -11.58
CA GLY A 169 -3.94 -5.57 -11.69
C GLY A 169 -5.07 -6.22 -10.88
N LEU A 170 -5.18 -5.87 -9.59
CA LEU A 170 -6.25 -6.37 -8.71
C LEU A 170 -7.66 -6.05 -9.23
N ALA A 171 -7.85 -4.87 -9.83
CA ALA A 171 -9.14 -4.42 -10.35
C ALA A 171 -9.49 -5.02 -11.73
N SER A 172 -8.56 -5.73 -12.37
CA SER A 172 -8.75 -6.27 -13.72
C SER A 172 -9.93 -7.24 -13.80
N LYS A 173 -10.59 -7.29 -14.96
CA LYS A 173 -11.76 -8.18 -15.21
C LYS A 173 -11.40 -9.66 -14.97
N ARG A 174 -10.17 -10.08 -15.23
CA ARG A 174 -9.70 -11.45 -15.03
C ARG A 174 -9.65 -11.81 -13.56
N MET A 175 -9.12 -10.91 -12.73
CA MET A 175 -8.99 -11.13 -11.30
C MET A 175 -10.32 -11.04 -10.53
N LYS A 176 -11.37 -10.42 -11.11
CA LYS A 176 -12.70 -10.35 -10.47
C LYS A 176 -13.34 -11.71 -10.22
N LYS A 177 -12.98 -12.73 -11.00
CA LYS A 177 -13.49 -14.11 -10.86
C LYS A 177 -12.75 -14.91 -9.80
N GLU A 178 -11.53 -14.51 -9.46
CA GLU A 178 -10.66 -15.22 -8.54
C GLU A 178 -11.02 -14.93 -7.08
N ASN A 179 -10.72 -15.85 -6.18
CA ASN A 179 -10.93 -15.64 -4.75
C ASN A 179 -9.92 -14.61 -4.21
N SER A 180 -10.39 -13.57 -3.52
CA SER A 180 -9.53 -12.49 -2.99
C SER A 180 -8.50 -13.02 -1.99
N ILE A 181 -8.84 -14.07 -1.21
CA ILE A 181 -7.95 -14.67 -0.24
C ILE A 181 -6.82 -15.43 -0.95
N ALA A 182 -7.16 -16.17 -2.02
CA ALA A 182 -6.14 -16.83 -2.84
C ALA A 182 -5.20 -15.82 -3.50
N VAL A 183 -5.73 -14.71 -4.03
CA VAL A 183 -4.93 -13.62 -4.60
C VAL A 183 -3.97 -13.05 -3.55
N ALA A 184 -4.45 -12.75 -2.34
CA ALA A 184 -3.60 -12.28 -1.24
C ALA A 184 -2.53 -13.33 -0.88
N GLY A 185 -2.88 -14.62 -0.86
CA GLY A 185 -1.94 -15.71 -0.62
C GLY A 185 -0.81 -15.76 -1.64
N TYR A 186 -1.11 -15.59 -2.92
CA TYR A 186 -0.09 -15.56 -3.96
C TYR A 186 0.80 -14.31 -3.89
N VAL A 187 0.25 -13.14 -3.58
CA VAL A 187 1.03 -11.90 -3.36
C VAL A 187 2.02 -12.09 -2.22
N LEU A 188 1.57 -12.64 -1.10
CA LEU A 188 2.42 -12.88 0.07
C LEU A 188 3.49 -13.94 -0.22
N LEU A 189 3.12 -15.04 -0.88
CA LEU A 189 4.05 -16.12 -1.22
C LEU A 189 5.15 -15.64 -2.17
N SER A 190 4.77 -14.95 -3.24
CA SER A 190 5.76 -14.40 -4.20
C SER A 190 6.69 -13.37 -3.54
N SER A 191 6.17 -12.54 -2.64
CA SER A 191 6.98 -11.60 -1.87
C SER A 191 7.91 -12.31 -0.89
N ALA A 192 7.46 -13.38 -0.24
CA ALA A 192 8.30 -14.18 0.65
C ALA A 192 9.43 -14.86 -0.11
N VAL A 193 9.15 -15.48 -1.26
CA VAL A 193 10.16 -16.13 -2.11
C VAL A 193 11.20 -15.13 -2.60
N PHE A 194 10.76 -13.97 -3.09
CA PHE A 194 11.68 -12.94 -3.57
C PHE A 194 12.58 -12.41 -2.45
N ASN A 195 12.02 -12.08 -1.27
CA ASN A 195 12.79 -11.57 -0.15
C ASN A 195 13.65 -12.66 0.52
N CYS A 196 13.28 -13.95 0.42
CA CYS A 196 14.15 -15.07 0.78
C CYS A 196 15.43 -15.07 -0.06
N ILE A 197 15.31 -14.94 -1.38
CA ILE A 197 16.46 -14.87 -2.28
C ILE A 197 17.32 -13.63 -1.98
N ARG A 198 16.70 -12.47 -1.78
CA ARG A 198 17.43 -11.24 -1.42
C ARG A 198 18.19 -11.38 -0.11
N CYS A 199 17.55 -11.90 0.92
CA CYS A 199 18.18 -12.11 2.22
C CYS A 199 19.35 -13.09 2.13
N ALA A 200 19.18 -14.20 1.38
CA ALA A 200 20.27 -15.16 1.14
C ALA A 200 21.46 -14.55 0.38
N LEU A 201 21.20 -13.64 -0.57
CA LEU A 201 22.26 -12.97 -1.34
C LEU A 201 22.96 -11.84 -0.55
N SER A 202 22.28 -11.24 0.42
CA SER A 202 22.86 -10.16 1.26
C SER A 202 23.84 -10.69 2.33
N GLY A 203 23.78 -11.98 2.66
CA GLY A 203 24.55 -12.56 3.76
C GLY A 203 24.00 -12.28 5.15
N GLU A 204 22.85 -11.59 5.24
CA GLU A 204 22.17 -11.30 6.50
C GLU A 204 21.47 -12.55 7.05
N PRO A 205 21.34 -12.67 8.40
CA PRO A 205 20.65 -13.81 9.00
C PRO A 205 19.19 -13.86 8.57
N MET A 206 18.73 -15.00 8.07
CA MET A 206 17.34 -15.15 7.62
C MET A 206 16.33 -14.96 8.76
N PHE A 207 16.66 -15.42 9.96
CA PHE A 207 15.79 -15.32 11.14
C PHE A 207 16.48 -14.59 12.27
N ALA A 208 15.73 -13.73 12.93
CA ALA A 208 16.23 -13.07 14.13
C ALA A 208 16.22 -14.04 15.32
N ALA A 209 17.23 -13.93 16.19
CA ALA A 209 17.40 -14.78 17.36
C ALA A 209 16.80 -14.18 18.65
N GLY A 210 16.57 -12.87 18.70
CA GLY A 210 16.08 -12.16 19.88
C GLY A 210 14.55 -12.25 20.03
N LYS A 211 14.05 -12.48 21.24
CA LYS A 211 12.60 -12.53 21.50
C LYS A 211 11.85 -11.26 21.04
N VAL A 212 12.40 -10.08 21.33
CA VAL A 212 11.82 -8.79 20.98
C VAL A 212 11.77 -8.62 19.46
N GLN A 213 12.85 -8.97 18.76
CA GLN A 213 12.92 -8.95 17.31
C GLN A 213 11.84 -9.83 16.67
N ILE A 214 11.67 -11.06 17.16
CA ILE A 214 10.65 -12.01 16.68
C ILE A 214 9.25 -11.43 16.88
N ILE A 215 8.96 -10.82 18.04
CA ILE A 215 7.66 -10.20 18.32
C ILE A 215 7.36 -9.08 17.32
N TYR A 216 8.28 -8.15 17.08
CA TYR A 216 8.05 -7.05 16.14
C TYR A 216 7.87 -7.53 14.71
N MET A 217 8.67 -8.50 14.26
CA MET A 217 8.51 -9.08 12.92
C MET A 217 7.22 -9.86 12.78
N PHE A 218 6.77 -10.55 13.82
CA PHE A 218 5.49 -11.26 13.82
C PHE A 218 4.31 -10.28 13.79
N LEU A 219 4.36 -9.19 14.55
CA LEU A 219 3.35 -8.12 14.49
C LEU A 219 3.29 -7.48 13.10
N LEU A 220 4.45 -7.17 12.49
CA LEU A 220 4.53 -6.71 11.11
C LEU A 220 3.92 -7.71 10.13
N ALA A 221 4.17 -9.00 10.31
CA ALA A 221 3.63 -10.05 9.45
C ALA A 221 2.11 -10.17 9.58
N VAL A 222 1.59 -10.21 10.80
CA VAL A 222 0.14 -10.42 11.04
C VAL A 222 -0.66 -9.17 10.69
N ILE A 223 -0.24 -8.00 11.17
CA ILE A 223 -0.99 -6.76 11.00
C ILE A 223 -0.73 -6.15 9.63
N CYS A 224 0.55 -5.87 9.33
CA CYS A 224 0.92 -5.05 8.19
C CYS A 224 1.13 -5.83 6.88
N ALA A 225 1.14 -7.17 6.91
CA ALA A 225 1.19 -7.98 5.72
C ALA A 225 -0.05 -8.86 5.57
N PHE A 226 -0.29 -9.82 6.47
CA PHE A 226 -1.42 -10.75 6.35
C PHE A 226 -2.76 -10.01 6.31
N THR A 227 -3.09 -9.25 7.37
CA THR A 227 -4.38 -8.54 7.49
C THR A 227 -4.50 -7.44 6.45
N ALA A 228 -3.48 -6.62 6.28
CA ALA A 228 -3.49 -5.48 5.36
C ALA A 228 -3.69 -5.92 3.91
N ILE A 229 -2.91 -6.88 3.41
CA ILE A 229 -3.00 -7.33 2.01
C ILE A 229 -4.33 -8.03 1.75
N LEU A 230 -4.82 -8.83 2.70
CA LEU A 230 -6.12 -9.47 2.59
C LEU A 230 -7.25 -8.43 2.47
N LEU A 231 -7.30 -7.47 3.37
CA LEU A 231 -8.30 -6.40 3.34
C LEU A 231 -8.18 -5.56 2.07
N TYR A 232 -6.95 -5.27 1.63
CA TYR A 232 -6.70 -4.52 0.40
C TYR A 232 -7.21 -5.24 -0.84
N CYS A 233 -6.88 -6.53 -0.99
CA CYS A 233 -7.37 -7.34 -2.11
C CYS A 233 -8.90 -7.43 -2.15
N ILE A 234 -9.57 -7.50 -1.00
CA ILE A 234 -11.03 -7.48 -0.90
C ILE A 234 -11.56 -6.09 -1.26
N GLY A 235 -11.03 -5.05 -0.63
CA GLY A 235 -11.52 -3.67 -0.73
C GLY A 235 -11.41 -3.10 -2.15
N VAL A 236 -10.23 -3.20 -2.78
CA VAL A 236 -10.00 -2.71 -4.16
C VAL A 236 -10.98 -3.34 -5.14
N ARG A 237 -11.25 -4.63 -5.00
CA ARG A 237 -12.18 -5.35 -5.88
C ARG A 237 -13.64 -4.96 -5.66
N MET A 238 -13.99 -4.50 -4.45
CA MET A 238 -15.34 -4.07 -4.09
C MET A 238 -15.64 -2.64 -4.48
N ILE A 239 -14.70 -1.70 -4.26
CA ILE A 239 -14.97 -0.26 -4.47
C ILE A 239 -14.24 0.34 -5.66
N GLY A 240 -13.36 -0.43 -6.30
CA GLY A 240 -12.56 0.01 -7.43
C GLY A 240 -11.25 0.71 -7.04
N PRO A 241 -10.29 0.78 -7.98
CA PRO A 241 -8.93 1.25 -7.71
C PRO A 241 -8.86 2.72 -7.29
N GLY A 242 -9.59 3.63 -7.95
CA GLY A 242 -9.55 5.05 -7.64
C GLY A 242 -10.09 5.38 -6.26
N ASN A 243 -11.23 4.77 -5.85
CA ASN A 243 -11.76 4.98 -4.50
C ASN A 243 -10.83 4.41 -3.43
N ALA A 244 -10.23 3.23 -3.68
CA ALA A 244 -9.27 2.64 -2.78
C ALA A 244 -8.01 3.52 -2.64
N ALA A 245 -7.47 4.02 -3.75
CA ALA A 245 -6.31 4.89 -3.77
C ALA A 245 -6.54 6.18 -2.96
N ILE A 246 -7.72 6.81 -3.11
CA ILE A 246 -8.07 8.04 -2.36
C ILE A 246 -8.14 7.75 -0.85
N ILE A 247 -8.82 6.67 -0.43
CA ILE A 247 -8.89 6.32 1.00
C ILE A 247 -7.48 6.04 1.54
N ASN A 248 -6.62 5.40 0.74
CA ASN A 248 -5.26 5.08 1.14
C ASN A 248 -4.38 6.32 1.36
N THR A 249 -4.73 7.48 0.79
CA THR A 249 -4.01 8.74 1.07
C THR A 249 -4.09 9.18 2.53
N PHE A 250 -4.95 8.55 3.33
CA PHE A 250 -5.00 8.76 4.79
C PHE A 250 -3.86 8.04 5.55
N GLU A 251 -3.16 7.11 4.91
CA GLU A 251 -2.06 6.33 5.52
C GLU A 251 -0.95 7.20 6.13
N PRO A 252 -0.40 8.25 5.47
CA PRO A 252 0.63 9.09 6.07
C PRO A 252 0.16 9.83 7.33
N VAL A 253 -1.13 10.19 7.41
CA VAL A 253 -1.70 10.82 8.61
C VAL A 253 -1.67 9.84 9.77
N LEU A 254 -2.07 8.59 9.53
CA LEU A 254 -2.01 7.53 10.53
C LEU A 254 -0.57 7.19 10.91
N ALA A 255 0.36 7.19 9.95
CA ALA A 255 1.77 7.00 10.23
C ALA A 255 2.33 8.08 11.18
N CYS A 256 1.94 9.35 11.01
CA CYS A 256 2.29 10.43 11.92
C CYS A 256 1.69 10.22 13.33
N ILE A 257 0.42 9.82 13.41
CA ILE A 257 -0.27 9.55 14.67
C ILE A 257 0.40 8.39 15.41
N PHE A 258 0.64 7.29 14.73
CA PHE A 258 1.32 6.13 15.33
C PHE A 258 2.78 6.43 15.69
N GLY A 259 3.50 7.22 14.87
CA GLY A 259 4.84 7.71 15.17
C GLY A 259 4.88 8.47 16.51
N TYR A 260 3.94 9.39 16.69
CA TYR A 260 3.82 10.13 17.95
C TYR A 260 3.58 9.22 19.17
N PHE A 261 2.61 8.30 19.08
CA PHE A 261 2.25 7.46 20.23
C PHE A 261 3.21 6.29 20.49
N ILE A 262 3.84 5.73 19.46
CA ILE A 262 4.65 4.50 19.58
C ILE A 262 6.15 4.81 19.71
N ILE A 263 6.66 5.80 18.95
CA ILE A 263 8.09 6.13 18.90
C ILE A 263 8.39 7.48 19.58
N GLY A 264 7.38 8.24 19.97
CA GLY A 264 7.57 9.56 20.58
C GLY A 264 7.89 10.67 19.59
N ASP A 265 7.56 10.50 18.31
CA ASP A 265 7.76 11.52 17.27
C ASP A 265 7.03 12.82 17.60
N VAL A 266 7.63 13.96 17.25
CA VAL A 266 7.01 15.27 17.48
C VAL A 266 6.05 15.61 16.36
N LEU A 267 4.78 15.83 16.71
CA LEU A 267 3.77 16.33 15.76
C LEU A 267 4.00 17.82 15.50
N THR A 268 4.43 18.17 14.31
CA THR A 268 4.61 19.55 13.88
C THR A 268 3.28 20.18 13.46
N ARG A 269 3.20 21.52 13.45
CA ARG A 269 2.02 22.25 12.92
C ARG A 269 1.74 21.86 11.46
N ASN A 270 2.77 21.66 10.65
CA ASN A 270 2.63 21.25 9.26
C ASN A 270 2.01 19.86 9.13
N MET A 271 2.38 18.90 10.00
CA MET A 271 1.78 17.57 10.05
C MET A 271 0.28 17.66 10.37
N ILE A 272 -0.11 18.51 11.32
CA ILE A 272 -1.52 18.68 11.69
C ILE A 272 -2.32 19.32 10.55
N THR A 273 -1.83 20.43 9.98
CA THR A 273 -2.54 21.13 8.89
C THR A 273 -2.62 20.28 7.62
N GLY A 274 -1.55 19.62 7.26
CA GLY A 274 -1.53 18.70 6.13
C GLY A 274 -2.45 17.50 6.35
N GLY A 275 -2.50 16.96 7.56
CA GLY A 275 -3.44 15.90 7.96
C GLY A 275 -4.90 16.31 7.76
N ILE A 276 -5.26 17.53 8.14
CA ILE A 276 -6.61 18.08 7.91
C ILE A 276 -6.94 18.11 6.42
N PHE A 277 -5.99 18.51 5.54
CA PHE A 277 -6.20 18.54 4.10
C PHE A 277 -6.42 17.13 3.53
N VAL A 278 -5.65 16.15 3.98
CA VAL A 278 -5.81 14.74 3.56
C VAL A 278 -7.17 14.19 3.98
N VAL A 279 -7.58 14.44 5.23
CA VAL A 279 -8.90 14.03 5.72
C VAL A 279 -10.03 14.70 4.92
N ALA A 280 -9.94 16.01 4.67
CA ALA A 280 -10.90 16.75 3.85
C ALA A 280 -10.97 16.18 2.42
N ALA A 281 -9.83 15.81 1.82
CA ALA A 281 -9.78 15.19 0.51
C ALA A 281 -10.55 13.87 0.46
N VAL A 282 -10.39 13.00 1.46
CA VAL A 282 -11.14 11.74 1.55
C VAL A 282 -12.64 11.99 1.64
N PHE A 283 -13.08 12.98 2.42
CA PHE A 283 -14.49 13.37 2.48
C PHE A 283 -15.01 13.88 1.14
N ILE A 284 -14.29 14.80 0.48
CA ILE A 284 -14.68 15.37 -0.83
C ILE A 284 -14.80 14.27 -1.90
N ALA A 285 -13.88 13.31 -1.93
CA ALA A 285 -13.89 12.21 -2.88
C ALA A 285 -15.14 11.33 -2.78
N ASN A 286 -15.71 11.22 -1.56
CA ASN A 286 -16.89 10.40 -1.29
C ASN A 286 -18.22 11.16 -1.41
N LEU A 287 -18.18 12.48 -1.64
CA LEU A 287 -19.41 13.26 -1.86
C LEU A 287 -20.12 12.80 -3.15
N PRO A 288 -21.45 12.71 -3.13
CA PRO A 288 -22.22 12.42 -4.34
C PRO A 288 -22.06 13.55 -5.35
N SER A 289 -21.31 13.34 -6.41
CA SER A 289 -21.16 14.30 -7.51
C SER A 289 -21.80 13.77 -8.78
N LYS A 290 -22.49 14.63 -9.52
CA LYS A 290 -22.92 14.37 -10.89
C LYS A 290 -21.67 14.24 -11.75
N GLY A 291 -21.50 13.11 -12.45
CA GLY A 291 -20.41 12.96 -13.42
C GLY A 291 -20.54 14.04 -14.50
N ILE A 292 -19.44 14.68 -14.85
CA ILE A 292 -19.39 15.48 -16.08
C ILE A 292 -19.47 14.45 -17.20
N GLY A 293 -20.55 14.49 -17.98
CA GLY A 293 -20.81 13.57 -19.07
C GLY A 293 -19.87 13.75 -20.26
N LEU A 294 -18.58 13.51 -20.05
CA LEU A 294 -17.68 13.19 -21.14
C LEU A 294 -17.88 11.71 -21.44
N LYS A 295 -18.71 11.40 -22.45
CA LYS A 295 -18.73 10.07 -23.04
C LYS A 295 -17.29 9.77 -23.49
N PRO A 296 -16.75 8.57 -23.17
CA PRO A 296 -15.50 8.14 -23.80
C PRO A 296 -15.71 8.16 -25.31
N GLY A 297 -14.75 8.73 -26.03
CA GLY A 297 -14.82 9.09 -27.44
C GLY A 297 -15.44 8.05 -28.34
N ALA A 298 -16.19 8.59 -29.28
CA ALA A 298 -16.58 7.92 -30.51
C ALA A 298 -15.33 7.56 -31.33
#